data_a4dd94c4aa97bcf455dcfe5a10e30a48
#
_entry.id   a4dd94c4aa97bcf455dcfe5a10e30a48
#
_cell.length_a   1.000
_cell.length_b   1.000
_cell.length_c   1.000
_cell.angle_alpha   90.00
_cell.angle_beta   90.00
_cell.angle_gamma   90.00
#
_symmetry.space_group_name_H-M   'P 1'
#
loop_
_entity.id
_entity.type
_entity.pdbx_description
1 polymer ?
#
loop_
_entity_poly.entity_id
_entity_poly.type
_entity_poly.pdbx_seq_one_letter_code
_entity_poly.pdbx_strand_id
1 'polypeptide(L)'
;MGLVSKAQPVAMAVSANPEKPENNVCDSESTDATGNRLNRGKVQSGVARIEATTKIWSKSHLITAYAMIWFLYFVKSIEEVVVFSMDPFVTSAFNKHSITPAIQIVAIIIGGLSYIPLAKILDTWGRPQGLTLTVFIWVIGLIMMAACNNVETFAAAKVFNAVGSQGVSYCVTIFIADTSSLLNRPLMLAFATSPYIITTWVGGPVTESVLAGPGWRWGFGIWTIITPVVILPLSFLFLYNDRKAVKAGLIERRTGWITPRDVWDYIIAVDLAGIMLLAGGMALFLLPFSIWSYQAEQWRSPLIICMLVFGAVLLVAFVLWEKFLAPVSFIPYELLLDRTVFSAGVSFVFIYASGSIWRGYFYSMLLVVWDTGITKATYISNIYRVGSCFAAVIIGLIVHKVGKFKWVSTYYALPLTILGVGLMIKFRQASEDIGYVIMTQIFVAFAGGPMVVAGEMAMMAPSDHQHVAVIMAMLNLFCSIGSAVGSTISSAIWTGTFREELINNLPPGSPIDEIYGQVRKQASYPVGSEMRNGISAAYSQTQRYMLITSVCLLVVGWGCTWLWRDIKLSKIKQVSGTVV
;
A
#
# COMPACT_ATOMS: atom_id res chain seq x y z
N MET A 1 -24.17 55.79 44.42
CA MET A 1 -25.08 55.28 45.51
C MET A 1 -24.91 53.76 45.45
N GLY A 2 -24.17 53.19 46.28
CA GLY A 2 -24.23 52.93 47.72
C GLY A 2 -24.58 51.46 47.83
N LEU A 3 -23.99 50.62 48.53
CA LEU A 3 -23.18 50.35 49.73
C LEU A 3 -23.03 48.83 49.81
N VAL A 4 -21.83 48.25 49.86
CA VAL A 4 -21.15 47.74 51.06
C VAL A 4 -21.99 46.82 51.99
N SER A 5 -21.55 45.54 52.12
CA SER A 5 -21.28 44.99 53.42
C SER A 5 -20.53 43.64 53.40
N LYS A 6 -19.45 43.61 54.16
CA LYS A 6 -18.61 42.50 54.61
C LYS A 6 -19.37 41.58 55.57
N ALA A 7 -18.99 40.31 55.68
CA ALA A 7 -18.59 39.64 56.94
C ALA A 7 -18.03 38.22 56.67
N GLN A 8 -16.84 37.99 57.19
CA GLN A 8 -16.22 36.71 57.58
C GLN A 8 -16.57 36.46 59.07
N PRO A 9 -16.02 35.39 59.71
CA PRO A 9 -16.02 33.96 59.57
C PRO A 9 -16.52 33.21 60.80
N VAL A 10 -16.80 31.93 60.79
CA VAL A 10 -16.73 31.10 62.02
C VAL A 10 -16.18 29.71 61.66
N ALA A 11 -15.07 29.38 62.28
CA ALA A 11 -14.51 28.06 62.39
C ALA A 11 -15.18 27.24 63.47
N MET A 12 -15.37 25.95 63.28
CA MET A 12 -15.30 24.97 64.37
C MET A 12 -14.93 23.59 63.88
N ALA A 13 -14.12 22.90 64.63
CA ALA A 13 -13.30 21.76 64.39
C ALA A 13 -13.97 20.40 64.71
N VAL A 14 -13.32 19.35 64.24
CA VAL A 14 -13.13 18.01 64.81
C VAL A 14 -14.22 16.98 64.59
N SER A 15 -13.93 15.97 63.77
CA SER A 15 -13.82 14.59 64.28
C SER A 15 -13.27 13.69 63.21
N ALA A 16 -12.18 12.97 63.50
CA ALA A 16 -11.52 11.99 62.68
C ALA A 16 -12.22 10.63 62.74
N ASN A 17 -12.37 9.97 61.58
CA ASN A 17 -12.40 8.50 61.50
C ASN A 17 -11.87 8.06 60.12
N PRO A 18 -11.02 7.02 60.02
CA PRO A 18 -10.33 6.65 58.79
C PRO A 18 -11.17 5.69 57.97
N GLU A 19 -11.66 6.13 56.82
CA GLU A 19 -12.22 5.26 55.81
C GLU A 19 -11.21 5.05 54.67
N LYS A 20 -11.25 3.84 54.13
CA LYS A 20 -10.40 3.25 53.05
C LYS A 20 -10.29 4.17 51.83
N PRO A 21 -9.19 4.08 51.06
CA PRO A 21 -9.05 4.84 49.81
C PRO A 21 -9.96 4.28 48.73
N GLU A 22 -11.04 4.95 48.40
CA GLU A 22 -11.75 4.81 47.15
C GLU A 22 -10.89 5.39 46.02
N ASN A 23 -10.67 4.57 45.00
CA ASN A 23 -10.04 4.96 43.74
C ASN A 23 -10.92 5.97 43.00
N ASN A 24 -10.75 7.24 43.27
CA ASN A 24 -11.29 8.30 42.42
C ASN A 24 -10.39 8.45 41.17
N VAL A 25 -10.79 7.79 40.07
CA VAL A 25 -10.37 8.15 38.74
C VAL A 25 -10.92 9.55 38.45
N CYS A 26 -10.05 10.53 38.35
CA CYS A 26 -10.41 11.89 37.93
C CYS A 26 -10.96 11.85 36.50
N ASP A 27 -12.28 11.85 36.36
CA ASP A 27 -12.98 12.20 35.12
C ASP A 27 -12.81 13.70 34.86
N SER A 28 -11.79 14.07 34.11
CA SER A 28 -11.71 15.43 33.57
C SER A 28 -12.65 15.53 32.36
N GLU A 29 -13.86 16.03 32.60
CA GLU A 29 -14.79 16.43 31.55
C GLU A 29 -14.18 17.58 30.73
N SER A 30 -13.78 17.32 29.51
CA SER A 30 -13.49 18.34 28.51
C SER A 30 -14.68 18.45 27.55
N THR A 31 -15.45 19.51 27.70
CA THR A 31 -16.44 19.96 26.71
C THR A 31 -15.75 20.76 25.62
N ASP A 32 -16.16 20.52 24.35
CA ASP A 32 -15.73 21.38 23.25
C ASP A 32 -16.50 22.70 23.22
N ALA A 33 -16.05 23.66 22.40
CA ALA A 33 -16.61 25.03 22.31
C ALA A 33 -18.08 25.09 21.81
N THR A 34 -18.72 23.94 21.56
CA THR A 34 -20.10 23.82 21.09
C THR A 34 -21.03 23.10 22.10
N GLY A 35 -20.55 22.72 23.29
CA GLY A 35 -21.38 22.11 24.33
C GLY A 35 -21.86 20.69 24.08
N ASN A 36 -21.28 19.99 23.10
CA ASN A 36 -21.65 18.62 22.79
C ASN A 36 -20.79 17.65 23.61
N ARG A 37 -21.42 16.76 24.37
CA ARG A 37 -20.73 15.68 25.09
C ARG A 37 -20.13 14.72 24.11
N LEU A 38 -18.83 14.81 23.89
CA LEU A 38 -18.08 13.76 23.17
C LEU A 38 -18.17 12.46 23.99
N ASN A 39 -18.90 11.51 23.46
CA ASN A 39 -18.94 10.14 23.97
C ASN A 39 -17.52 9.57 23.87
N ARG A 40 -16.72 9.69 24.92
CA ARG A 40 -15.41 9.02 25.04
C ARG A 40 -15.68 7.52 25.14
N GLY A 41 -15.84 6.87 23.98
CA GLY A 41 -15.78 5.43 23.89
C GLY A 41 -14.50 4.93 24.58
N LYS A 42 -14.57 3.79 25.23
CA LYS A 42 -13.40 3.15 25.89
C LYS A 42 -12.21 3.20 24.93
N VAL A 43 -11.11 3.86 25.35
CA VAL A 43 -9.86 3.92 24.58
C VAL A 43 -9.48 2.50 24.19
N GLN A 44 -9.23 2.26 22.92
CA GLN A 44 -8.86 0.92 22.43
C GLN A 44 -7.62 0.42 23.17
N SER A 45 -7.65 -0.81 23.65
CA SER A 45 -6.60 -1.36 24.52
C SER A 45 -5.19 -1.31 23.91
N GLY A 46 -5.08 -1.46 22.60
CA GLY A 46 -3.80 -1.36 21.88
C GLY A 46 -3.28 0.08 21.76
N VAL A 47 -4.16 1.08 21.65
CA VAL A 47 -3.79 2.49 21.63
C VAL A 47 -3.34 2.94 23.02
N ALA A 48 -4.08 2.58 24.07
CA ALA A 48 -3.67 2.84 25.46
C ALA A 48 -2.31 2.19 25.76
N ARG A 49 -2.08 0.98 25.23
CA ARG A 49 -0.82 0.26 25.36
C ARG A 49 0.34 0.97 24.69
N ILE A 50 0.19 1.50 23.46
CA ILE A 50 1.26 2.23 22.78
C ILE A 50 1.55 3.58 23.44
N GLU A 51 0.53 4.31 23.91
CA GLU A 51 0.72 5.57 24.64
C GLU A 51 1.50 5.33 25.95
N ALA A 52 1.19 4.26 26.67
CA ALA A 52 1.94 3.87 27.86
C ALA A 52 3.38 3.46 27.53
N THR A 53 3.57 2.73 26.42
CA THR A 53 4.89 2.27 25.97
C THR A 53 5.75 3.45 25.51
N THR A 54 5.18 4.42 24.77
CA THR A 54 5.92 5.60 24.28
C THR A 54 6.46 6.49 25.41
N LYS A 55 5.81 6.48 26.58
CA LYS A 55 6.32 7.18 27.77
C LYS A 55 7.61 6.55 28.33
N ILE A 56 7.84 5.26 28.09
CA ILE A 56 9.01 4.51 28.58
C ILE A 56 10.16 4.51 27.57
N TRP A 57 9.86 4.78 26.31
CA TRP A 57 10.91 4.82 25.27
C TRP A 57 11.94 5.88 25.61
N SER A 58 13.21 5.45 25.71
CA SER A 58 14.32 6.40 25.77
C SER A 58 14.60 6.94 24.35
N LYS A 59 15.15 8.14 24.28
CA LYS A 59 15.58 8.73 22.99
C LYS A 59 16.52 7.79 22.23
N SER A 60 17.41 7.09 22.93
CA SER A 60 18.32 6.10 22.34
C SER A 60 17.58 4.94 21.70
N HIS A 61 16.60 4.33 22.39
CA HIS A 61 15.79 3.25 21.83
C HIS A 61 14.99 3.73 20.60
N LEU A 62 14.48 4.95 20.61
CA LEU A 62 13.72 5.52 19.50
C LEU A 62 14.64 5.72 18.27
N ILE A 63 15.82 6.30 18.45
CA ILE A 63 16.82 6.45 17.38
C ILE A 63 17.22 5.07 16.82
N THR A 64 17.47 4.10 17.70
CA THR A 64 17.80 2.72 17.28
C THR A 64 16.65 2.10 16.47
N ALA A 65 15.39 2.29 16.88
CA ALA A 65 14.25 1.81 16.14
C ALA A 65 14.15 2.43 14.73
N TYR A 66 14.35 3.74 14.60
CA TYR A 66 14.36 4.40 13.29
C TYR A 66 15.52 3.97 12.41
N ALA A 67 16.71 3.73 12.98
CA ALA A 67 17.86 3.17 12.25
C ALA A 67 17.55 1.73 11.76
N MET A 68 16.94 0.90 12.60
CA MET A 68 16.51 -0.45 12.20
C MET A 68 15.40 -0.42 11.15
N ILE A 69 14.44 0.51 11.23
CA ILE A 69 13.40 0.72 10.22
C ILE A 69 14.04 1.11 8.88
N TRP A 70 15.00 2.01 8.87
CA TRP A 70 15.73 2.40 7.67
C TRP A 70 16.43 1.19 7.03
N PHE A 71 17.11 0.36 7.83
CA PHE A 71 17.78 -0.84 7.36
C PHE A 71 16.80 -1.92 6.88
N LEU A 72 15.65 -2.06 7.54
CA LEU A 72 14.54 -2.92 7.09
C LEU A 72 14.08 -2.53 5.69
N TYR A 73 13.79 -1.23 5.47
CA TYR A 73 13.38 -0.74 4.14
C TYR A 73 14.48 -0.88 3.10
N PHE A 74 15.76 -0.79 3.50
CA PHE A 74 16.89 -1.05 2.62
C PHE A 74 16.85 -2.49 2.07
N VAL A 75 16.72 -3.47 2.95
CA VAL A 75 16.68 -4.90 2.58
C VAL A 75 15.39 -5.22 1.82
N LYS A 76 14.25 -4.76 2.32
CA LYS A 76 12.94 -4.95 1.69
C LYS A 76 12.89 -4.41 0.26
N SER A 77 13.50 -3.26 0.03
CA SER A 77 13.53 -2.64 -1.29
C SER A 77 14.31 -3.45 -2.31
N ILE A 78 15.43 -4.06 -1.93
CA ILE A 78 16.18 -4.94 -2.83
C ILE A 78 15.37 -6.20 -3.11
N GLU A 79 14.78 -6.80 -2.07
CA GLU A 79 13.93 -7.99 -2.20
C GLU A 79 12.78 -7.74 -3.18
N GLU A 80 12.04 -6.64 -3.04
CA GLU A 80 10.92 -6.31 -3.92
C GLU A 80 11.33 -6.21 -5.40
N VAL A 81 12.49 -5.59 -5.70
CA VAL A 81 12.99 -5.47 -7.07
C VAL A 81 13.37 -6.86 -7.61
N VAL A 82 14.07 -7.66 -6.83
CA VAL A 82 14.52 -9.01 -7.21
C VAL A 82 13.31 -9.93 -7.44
N VAL A 83 12.38 -9.98 -6.49
CA VAL A 83 11.16 -10.81 -6.58
C VAL A 83 10.32 -10.42 -7.79
N PHE A 84 10.09 -9.12 -8.02
CA PHE A 84 9.34 -8.64 -9.18
C PHE A 84 10.02 -9.02 -10.51
N SER A 85 11.33 -8.85 -10.60
CA SER A 85 12.10 -9.15 -11.82
C SER A 85 12.15 -10.65 -12.15
N MET A 86 11.95 -11.52 -11.14
CA MET A 86 11.95 -12.98 -11.32
C MET A 86 10.60 -13.56 -11.74
N ASP A 87 9.49 -12.87 -11.49
CA ASP A 87 8.13 -13.36 -11.80
C ASP A 87 7.98 -13.91 -13.22
N PRO A 88 8.44 -13.21 -14.28
CA PRO A 88 8.34 -13.71 -15.65
C PRO A 88 9.12 -15.01 -15.89
N PHE A 89 10.26 -15.18 -15.22
CA PHE A 89 11.10 -16.37 -15.37
C PHE A 89 10.48 -17.60 -14.70
N VAL A 90 9.85 -17.41 -13.54
CA VAL A 90 9.14 -18.48 -12.82
C VAL A 90 7.94 -18.97 -13.61
N THR A 91 7.07 -18.05 -14.06
CA THR A 91 5.88 -18.42 -14.84
C THR A 91 6.22 -19.02 -16.19
N SER A 92 7.32 -18.57 -16.81
CA SER A 92 7.86 -19.18 -18.04
C SER A 92 8.43 -20.58 -17.82
N ALA A 93 9.05 -20.84 -16.65
CA ALA A 93 9.54 -22.18 -16.31
C ALA A 93 8.41 -23.21 -16.20
N PHE A 94 7.19 -22.75 -15.89
CA PHE A 94 5.98 -23.57 -15.87
C PHE A 94 5.17 -23.51 -17.18
N ASN A 95 5.67 -22.87 -18.24
CA ASN A 95 4.97 -22.65 -19.52
C ASN A 95 3.61 -21.92 -19.36
N LYS A 96 3.47 -21.09 -18.34
CA LYS A 96 2.23 -20.35 -18.01
C LYS A 96 2.48 -18.85 -17.80
N HIS A 97 3.36 -18.26 -18.59
CA HIS A 97 3.69 -16.83 -18.49
C HIS A 97 2.47 -15.91 -18.59
N SER A 98 1.50 -16.29 -19.39
CA SER A 98 0.26 -15.57 -19.63
C SER A 98 -0.62 -15.37 -18.38
N ILE A 99 -0.47 -16.19 -17.33
CA ILE A 99 -1.25 -16.12 -16.08
C ILE A 99 -0.62 -15.13 -15.07
N THR A 100 0.59 -14.62 -15.32
CA THR A 100 1.29 -13.71 -14.40
C THR A 100 0.44 -12.52 -13.96
N PRO A 101 -0.29 -11.79 -14.82
CA PRO A 101 -1.14 -10.68 -14.38
C PRO A 101 -2.29 -11.11 -13.47
N ALA A 102 -2.91 -12.28 -13.74
CA ALA A 102 -3.98 -12.81 -12.91
C ALA A 102 -3.49 -13.11 -11.48
N ILE A 103 -2.30 -13.70 -11.34
CA ILE A 103 -1.66 -13.94 -10.04
C ILE A 103 -1.44 -12.63 -9.28
N GLN A 104 -0.95 -11.60 -9.97
CA GLN A 104 -0.72 -10.29 -9.36
C GLN A 104 -2.01 -9.61 -8.91
N ILE A 105 -3.10 -9.68 -9.70
CA ILE A 105 -4.40 -9.12 -9.34
C ILE A 105 -4.91 -9.75 -8.04
N VAL A 106 -4.87 -11.08 -7.91
CA VAL A 106 -5.28 -11.78 -6.68
C VAL A 106 -4.42 -11.37 -5.48
N ALA A 107 -3.10 -11.31 -5.66
CA ALA A 107 -2.18 -10.90 -4.60
C ALA A 107 -2.45 -9.45 -4.13
N ILE A 108 -2.74 -8.53 -5.06
CA ILE A 108 -3.08 -7.13 -4.75
C ILE A 108 -4.40 -7.04 -3.98
N ILE A 109 -5.44 -7.77 -4.41
CA ILE A 109 -6.75 -7.75 -3.76
C ILE A 109 -6.64 -8.28 -2.32
N ILE A 110 -6.09 -9.48 -2.14
CA ILE A 110 -5.99 -10.11 -0.82
C ILE A 110 -5.03 -9.33 0.08
N GLY A 111 -3.90 -8.87 -0.46
CA GLY A 111 -2.96 -8.01 0.25
C GLY A 111 -3.63 -6.70 0.73
N GLY A 112 -4.43 -6.06 -0.13
CA GLY A 112 -5.16 -4.84 0.20
C GLY A 112 -6.23 -5.06 1.28
N LEU A 113 -7.00 -6.12 1.18
CA LEU A 113 -8.03 -6.45 2.17
C LEU A 113 -7.44 -6.86 3.53
N SER A 114 -6.21 -7.39 3.57
CA SER A 114 -5.54 -7.78 4.81
C SER A 114 -5.19 -6.60 5.73
N TYR A 115 -5.17 -5.37 5.25
CA TYR A 115 -4.86 -4.19 6.06
C TYR A 115 -5.86 -3.99 7.20
N ILE A 116 -7.16 -4.26 6.98
CA ILE A 116 -8.20 -4.04 8.01
C ILE A 116 -8.13 -5.08 9.13
N PRO A 117 -8.04 -6.40 8.87
CA PRO A 117 -7.74 -7.37 9.92
C PRO A 117 -6.47 -7.01 10.70
N LEU A 118 -5.43 -6.60 9.99
CA LEU A 118 -4.17 -6.22 10.61
C LEU A 118 -4.30 -4.98 11.49
N ALA A 119 -5.05 -3.95 11.04
CA ALA A 119 -5.36 -2.79 11.87
C ALA A 119 -5.99 -3.22 13.20
N LYS A 120 -6.97 -4.12 13.15
CA LYS A 120 -7.63 -4.65 14.34
C LYS A 120 -6.68 -5.45 15.23
N ILE A 121 -5.77 -6.24 14.65
CA ILE A 121 -4.71 -6.94 15.41
C ILE A 121 -3.82 -5.93 16.14
N LEU A 122 -3.39 -4.87 15.45
CA LEU A 122 -2.56 -3.83 16.04
C LEU A 122 -3.27 -3.11 17.19
N ASP A 123 -4.56 -2.88 17.06
CA ASP A 123 -5.36 -2.15 18.06
C ASP A 123 -5.78 -3.03 19.24
N THR A 124 -5.87 -4.36 19.07
CA THR A 124 -6.28 -5.29 20.14
C THR A 124 -5.10 -5.99 20.80
N TRP A 125 -4.14 -6.51 20.02
CA TRP A 125 -3.01 -7.30 20.54
C TRP A 125 -1.77 -6.44 20.75
N GLY A 126 -1.59 -5.39 19.94
CA GLY A 126 -0.47 -4.47 20.02
C GLY A 126 0.45 -4.52 18.80
N ARG A 127 1.26 -3.48 18.66
CA ARG A 127 2.16 -3.29 17.51
C ARG A 127 3.25 -4.37 17.39
N PRO A 128 3.91 -4.82 18.49
CA PRO A 128 4.93 -5.86 18.40
C PRO A 128 4.41 -7.20 17.89
N GLN A 129 3.21 -7.60 18.32
CA GLN A 129 2.59 -8.86 17.95
C GLN A 129 2.18 -8.85 16.47
N GLY A 130 1.59 -7.73 16.00
CA GLY A 130 1.23 -7.56 14.60
C GLY A 130 2.46 -7.61 13.68
N LEU A 131 3.55 -6.93 14.04
CA LEU A 131 4.80 -6.97 13.27
C LEU A 131 5.36 -8.40 13.20
N THR A 132 5.42 -9.13 14.32
CA THR A 132 5.94 -10.50 14.34
C THR A 132 5.09 -11.44 13.49
N LEU A 133 3.77 -11.32 13.54
CA LEU A 133 2.84 -12.11 12.73
C LEU A 133 3.05 -11.86 11.22
N THR A 134 3.16 -10.60 10.82
CA THR A 134 3.33 -10.26 9.40
C THR A 134 4.68 -10.70 8.85
N VAL A 135 5.76 -10.64 9.65
CA VAL A 135 7.07 -11.20 9.29
C VAL A 135 6.97 -12.71 9.08
N PHE A 136 6.28 -13.41 9.96
CA PHE A 136 6.08 -14.86 9.84
C PHE A 136 5.34 -15.24 8.55
N ILE A 137 4.25 -14.52 8.23
CA ILE A 137 3.49 -14.71 6.99
C ILE A 137 4.36 -14.43 5.76
N TRP A 138 5.18 -13.38 5.81
CA TRP A 138 6.08 -13.02 4.72
C TRP A 138 7.12 -14.11 4.44
N VAL A 139 7.77 -14.61 5.49
CA VAL A 139 8.77 -15.68 5.37
C VAL A 139 8.16 -16.97 4.82
N ILE A 140 6.93 -17.34 5.24
CA ILE A 140 6.19 -18.46 4.64
C ILE A 140 6.01 -18.26 3.14
N GLY A 141 5.58 -17.06 2.70
CA GLY A 141 5.43 -16.74 1.28
C GLY A 141 6.74 -16.92 0.50
N LEU A 142 7.87 -16.43 1.04
CA LEU A 142 9.19 -16.58 0.43
C LEU A 142 9.63 -18.05 0.33
N ILE A 143 9.43 -18.85 1.39
CA ILE A 143 9.72 -20.29 1.39
C ILE A 143 8.89 -21.00 0.32
N MET A 144 7.59 -20.72 0.26
CA MET A 144 6.70 -21.30 -0.73
C MET A 144 7.11 -20.92 -2.16
N MET A 145 7.52 -19.66 -2.42
CA MET A 145 8.03 -19.26 -3.73
C MET A 145 9.31 -20.00 -4.11
N ALA A 146 10.24 -20.19 -3.18
CA ALA A 146 11.48 -20.92 -3.43
C ALA A 146 11.24 -22.41 -3.70
N ALA A 147 10.25 -23.01 -3.05
CA ALA A 147 9.95 -24.44 -3.09
C ALA A 147 8.86 -24.84 -4.10
N CYS A 148 8.21 -23.89 -4.78
CA CYS A 148 7.07 -24.18 -5.66
C CYS A 148 7.45 -25.07 -6.85
N ASN A 149 6.56 -26.01 -7.19
CA ASN A 149 6.72 -26.92 -8.34
C ASN A 149 5.62 -26.76 -9.39
N ASN A 150 4.66 -25.87 -9.14
CA ASN A 150 3.58 -25.52 -10.08
C ASN A 150 3.18 -24.05 -9.90
N VAL A 151 2.42 -23.55 -10.87
CA VAL A 151 2.00 -22.15 -10.90
C VAL A 151 0.95 -21.84 -9.83
N GLU A 152 0.16 -22.81 -9.43
CA GLU A 152 -0.88 -22.68 -8.41
C GLU A 152 -0.25 -22.45 -7.02
N THR A 153 0.79 -23.22 -6.69
CA THR A 153 1.57 -23.00 -5.46
C THR A 153 2.30 -21.66 -5.50
N PHE A 154 2.83 -21.27 -6.66
CA PHE A 154 3.44 -19.97 -6.83
C PHE A 154 2.44 -18.83 -6.63
N ALA A 155 1.21 -18.95 -7.16
CA ALA A 155 0.15 -17.97 -6.95
C ALA A 155 -0.23 -17.82 -5.46
N ALA A 156 -0.41 -18.94 -4.75
CA ALA A 156 -0.64 -18.91 -3.30
C ALA A 156 0.54 -18.26 -2.56
N ALA A 157 1.77 -18.61 -2.91
CA ALA A 157 2.98 -18.03 -2.33
C ALA A 157 3.05 -16.50 -2.50
N LYS A 158 2.66 -15.99 -3.68
CA LYS A 158 2.58 -14.54 -3.96
C LYS A 158 1.56 -13.84 -3.06
N VAL A 159 0.44 -14.48 -2.75
CA VAL A 159 -0.55 -13.95 -1.81
C VAL A 159 0.06 -13.83 -0.41
N PHE A 160 0.69 -14.89 0.11
CA PHE A 160 1.36 -14.85 1.41
C PHE A 160 2.47 -13.78 1.45
N ASN A 161 3.27 -13.69 0.39
CA ASN A 161 4.29 -12.65 0.26
C ASN A 161 3.67 -11.24 0.30
N ALA A 162 2.60 -10.99 -0.46
CA ALA A 162 1.93 -9.71 -0.50
C ALA A 162 1.34 -9.31 0.87
N VAL A 163 0.62 -10.22 1.52
CA VAL A 163 0.04 -9.98 2.85
C VAL A 163 1.13 -9.70 3.89
N GLY A 164 2.20 -10.49 3.90
CA GLY A 164 3.28 -10.34 4.86
C GLY A 164 4.10 -9.06 4.64
N SER A 165 4.59 -8.82 3.42
CA SER A 165 5.46 -7.67 3.12
C SER A 165 4.73 -6.33 3.23
N GLN A 166 3.48 -6.26 2.76
CA GLN A 166 2.63 -5.08 2.93
C GLN A 166 2.24 -4.88 4.39
N GLY A 167 1.96 -5.98 5.10
CA GLY A 167 1.67 -5.94 6.53
C GLY A 167 2.82 -5.39 7.37
N VAL A 168 4.07 -5.78 7.08
CA VAL A 168 5.26 -5.20 7.74
C VAL A 168 5.35 -3.70 7.49
N SER A 169 5.18 -3.25 6.23
CA SER A 169 5.18 -1.82 5.90
C SER A 169 4.09 -1.05 6.64
N TYR A 170 2.90 -1.64 6.74
CA TYR A 170 1.79 -1.05 7.46
C TYR A 170 2.07 -0.92 8.97
N CYS A 171 2.60 -1.98 9.61
CA CYS A 171 2.99 -1.94 11.02
C CYS A 171 4.02 -0.84 11.30
N VAL A 172 5.01 -0.67 10.40
CA VAL A 172 6.02 0.38 10.52
C VAL A 172 5.41 1.77 10.32
N THR A 173 4.52 1.94 9.35
CA THR A 173 3.82 3.21 9.13
C THR A 173 3.01 3.62 10.37
N ILE A 174 2.30 2.69 10.99
CA ILE A 174 1.56 2.96 12.24
C ILE A 174 2.52 3.29 13.39
N PHE A 175 3.64 2.56 13.53
CA PHE A 175 4.65 2.88 14.54
C PHE A 175 5.22 4.29 14.35
N ILE A 176 5.52 4.70 13.12
CA ILE A 176 5.96 6.07 12.81
C ILE A 176 4.85 7.07 13.19
N ALA A 177 3.60 6.77 12.89
CA ALA A 177 2.47 7.62 13.24
C ALA A 177 2.30 7.76 14.77
N ASP A 178 2.55 6.69 15.53
CA ASP A 178 2.47 6.65 16.99
C ASP A 178 3.63 7.39 17.69
N THR A 179 4.80 7.50 17.02
CA THR A 179 6.05 8.04 17.60
C THR A 179 6.49 9.38 17.01
N SER A 180 5.77 9.92 16.02
CA SER A 180 6.05 11.22 15.39
C SER A 180 4.90 12.19 15.58
N SER A 181 5.24 13.49 15.76
CA SER A 181 4.24 14.56 15.72
C SER A 181 3.62 14.66 14.33
N LEU A 182 2.36 15.11 14.23
CA LEU A 182 1.69 15.24 12.93
C LEU A 182 2.46 16.15 11.95
N LEU A 183 3.19 17.12 12.46
CA LEU A 183 4.03 18.02 11.67
C LEU A 183 5.29 17.34 11.13
N ASN A 184 5.91 16.46 11.93
CA ASN A 184 7.15 15.76 11.57
C ASN A 184 6.89 14.44 10.82
N ARG A 185 5.68 13.89 10.93
CA ARG A 185 5.30 12.61 10.34
C ARG A 185 5.61 12.48 8.85
N PRO A 186 5.34 13.49 7.99
CA PRO A 186 5.70 13.43 6.58
C PRO A 186 7.20 13.21 6.35
N LEU A 187 8.03 13.86 7.17
CA LEU A 187 9.49 13.71 7.08
C LEU A 187 9.95 12.33 7.55
N MET A 188 9.36 11.81 8.62
CA MET A 188 9.71 10.49 9.15
C MET A 188 9.29 9.36 8.21
N LEU A 189 8.14 9.47 7.56
CA LEU A 189 7.70 8.53 6.52
C LEU A 189 8.62 8.58 5.29
N ALA A 190 8.99 9.78 4.84
CA ALA A 190 9.95 9.95 3.74
C ALA A 190 11.35 9.43 4.11
N PHE A 191 11.80 9.62 5.34
CA PHE A 191 13.06 9.06 5.85
C PHE A 191 13.04 7.53 5.81
N ALA A 192 11.96 6.89 6.25
CA ALA A 192 11.84 5.43 6.25
C ALA A 192 11.98 4.84 4.84
N THR A 193 11.42 5.51 3.81
CA THR A 193 11.46 5.05 2.42
C THR A 193 12.70 5.54 1.63
N SER A 194 13.53 6.39 2.21
CA SER A 194 14.73 6.93 1.54
C SER A 194 15.73 5.88 1.03
N PRO A 195 15.86 4.66 1.62
CA PRO A 195 16.74 3.61 1.09
C PRO A 195 16.43 3.23 -0.37
N TYR A 196 15.20 3.42 -0.82
CA TYR A 196 14.81 3.13 -2.21
C TYR A 196 15.63 3.89 -3.25
N ILE A 197 16.21 5.04 -2.88
CA ILE A 197 17.09 5.83 -3.73
C ILE A 197 18.35 5.05 -4.10
N ILE A 198 18.89 4.28 -3.15
CA ILE A 198 20.16 3.54 -3.31
C ILE A 198 19.92 2.14 -3.85
N THR A 199 18.94 1.44 -3.30
CA THR A 199 18.73 0.00 -3.52
C THR A 199 18.25 -0.34 -4.92
N THR A 200 17.62 0.60 -5.62
CA THR A 200 17.23 0.44 -7.03
C THR A 200 18.41 0.07 -7.93
N TRP A 201 19.59 0.63 -7.66
CA TRP A 201 20.79 0.35 -8.44
C TRP A 201 21.40 -1.03 -8.16
N VAL A 202 21.04 -1.63 -7.04
CA VAL A 202 21.54 -2.96 -6.61
C VAL A 202 20.65 -4.08 -7.12
N GLY A 203 19.34 -3.86 -7.19
CA GLY A 203 18.38 -4.91 -7.51
C GLY A 203 18.57 -5.56 -8.89
N GLY A 204 18.86 -4.78 -9.92
CA GLY A 204 19.08 -5.28 -11.29
C GLY A 204 20.28 -6.24 -11.39
N PRO A 205 21.51 -5.81 -11.02
CA PRO A 205 22.68 -6.66 -11.01
C PRO A 205 22.53 -7.92 -10.14
N VAL A 206 21.88 -7.82 -8.98
CA VAL A 206 21.58 -8.99 -8.11
C VAL A 206 20.69 -9.98 -8.84
N THR A 207 19.61 -9.52 -9.49
CA THR A 207 18.71 -10.39 -10.26
C THR A 207 19.45 -11.10 -11.39
N GLU A 208 20.26 -10.37 -12.14
CA GLU A 208 21.04 -10.93 -13.26
C GLU A 208 22.02 -11.99 -12.78
N SER A 209 22.79 -11.70 -11.71
CA SER A 209 23.75 -12.63 -11.12
C SER A 209 23.08 -13.91 -10.59
N VAL A 210 21.93 -13.77 -9.94
CA VAL A 210 21.19 -14.92 -9.39
C VAL A 210 20.59 -15.78 -10.51
N LEU A 211 20.08 -15.17 -11.58
CA LEU A 211 19.53 -15.92 -12.71
C LEU A 211 20.61 -16.61 -13.54
N ALA A 212 21.82 -16.03 -13.61
CA ALA A 212 22.97 -16.64 -14.30
C ALA A 212 23.64 -17.76 -13.48
N GLY A 213 23.51 -17.72 -12.15
CA GLY A 213 24.14 -18.68 -11.23
C GLY A 213 23.15 -19.70 -10.65
N PRO A 214 22.70 -19.52 -9.37
CA PRO A 214 21.93 -20.53 -8.65
C PRO A 214 20.47 -20.66 -9.12
N GLY A 215 20.00 -19.75 -9.97
CA GLY A 215 18.65 -19.76 -10.55
C GLY A 215 17.58 -19.10 -9.66
N TRP A 216 16.37 -18.97 -10.22
CA TRP A 216 15.27 -18.21 -9.61
C TRP A 216 14.84 -18.76 -8.23
N ARG A 217 14.98 -20.06 -7.95
CA ARG A 217 14.62 -20.64 -6.65
C ARG A 217 15.45 -20.05 -5.51
N TRP A 218 16.74 -19.91 -5.71
CA TRP A 218 17.64 -19.24 -4.77
C TRP A 218 17.42 -17.73 -4.73
N GLY A 219 16.90 -17.14 -5.80
CA GLY A 219 16.47 -15.75 -5.81
C GLY A 219 15.40 -15.42 -4.77
N PHE A 220 14.54 -16.38 -4.44
CA PHE A 220 13.61 -16.28 -3.31
C PHE A 220 14.22 -16.84 -2.01
N GLY A 221 14.99 -17.94 -2.10
CA GLY A 221 15.57 -18.63 -0.96
C GLY A 221 16.49 -17.76 -0.10
N ILE A 222 17.30 -16.92 -0.70
CA ILE A 222 18.20 -15.97 0.01
C ILE A 222 17.37 -15.07 0.96
N TRP A 223 16.24 -14.58 0.49
CA TRP A 223 15.40 -13.67 1.28
C TRP A 223 14.68 -14.37 2.44
N THR A 224 14.48 -15.68 2.39
CA THR A 224 13.93 -16.43 3.54
C THR A 224 14.85 -16.37 4.76
N ILE A 225 16.16 -16.17 4.54
CA ILE A 225 17.17 -16.06 5.59
C ILE A 225 17.37 -14.60 5.99
N ILE A 226 17.57 -13.71 5.00
CA ILE A 226 17.92 -12.30 5.25
C ILE A 226 16.75 -11.57 5.93
N THR A 227 15.53 -11.77 5.47
CA THR A 227 14.33 -11.06 5.97
C THR A 227 14.14 -11.22 7.49
N PRO A 228 14.07 -12.43 8.05
CA PRO A 228 13.92 -12.57 9.50
C PRO A 228 15.11 -12.05 10.28
N VAL A 229 16.35 -12.24 9.80
CA VAL A 229 17.56 -11.75 10.48
C VAL A 229 17.54 -10.23 10.63
N VAL A 230 17.02 -9.51 9.64
CA VAL A 230 16.95 -8.04 9.65
C VAL A 230 15.78 -7.52 10.47
N ILE A 231 14.61 -8.20 10.42
CA ILE A 231 13.39 -7.65 11.02
C ILE A 231 13.20 -8.11 12.47
N LEU A 232 13.63 -9.32 12.85
CA LEU A 232 13.46 -9.82 14.21
C LEU A 232 14.10 -8.92 15.28
N PRO A 233 15.29 -8.32 15.08
CA PRO A 233 15.84 -7.37 16.07
C PRO A 233 14.92 -6.20 16.37
N LEU A 234 14.22 -5.64 15.36
CA LEU A 234 13.22 -4.59 15.56
C LEU A 234 12.02 -5.10 16.37
N SER A 235 11.53 -6.30 16.02
CA SER A 235 10.46 -6.95 16.79
C SER A 235 10.84 -7.20 18.24
N PHE A 236 12.08 -7.64 18.50
CA PHE A 236 12.61 -7.80 19.86
C PHE A 236 12.71 -6.47 20.62
N LEU A 237 13.16 -5.40 19.96
CA LEU A 237 13.21 -4.07 20.58
C LEU A 237 11.81 -3.60 21.00
N PHE A 238 10.80 -3.81 20.15
CA PHE A 238 9.42 -3.49 20.46
C PHE A 238 8.89 -4.31 21.63
N LEU A 239 9.09 -5.62 21.60
CA LEU A 239 8.70 -6.53 22.69
C LEU A 239 9.41 -6.21 24.01
N TYR A 240 10.68 -5.81 23.96
CA TYR A 240 11.44 -5.42 25.14
C TYR A 240 10.83 -4.19 25.81
N ASN A 241 10.54 -3.13 25.03
CA ASN A 241 9.93 -1.91 25.57
C ASN A 241 8.48 -2.16 26.05
N ASP A 242 7.72 -3.02 25.37
CA ASP A 242 6.40 -3.44 25.80
C ASP A 242 6.45 -4.19 27.15
N ARG A 243 7.37 -5.16 27.31
CA ARG A 243 7.59 -5.86 28.57
C ARG A 243 8.04 -4.92 29.70
N LYS A 244 8.85 -3.90 29.38
CA LYS A 244 9.27 -2.88 30.33
C LYS A 244 8.07 -2.03 30.80
N ALA A 245 7.15 -1.69 29.90
CA ALA A 245 5.91 -0.98 30.23
C ALA A 245 4.99 -1.81 31.16
N VAL A 246 4.87 -3.12 30.88
CA VAL A 246 4.13 -4.04 31.76
C VAL A 246 4.76 -4.13 33.15
N LYS A 247 6.12 -4.24 33.23
CA LYS A 247 6.82 -4.29 34.53
C LYS A 247 6.72 -2.98 35.31
N ALA A 248 6.59 -1.84 34.64
CA ALA A 248 6.38 -0.54 35.25
C ALA A 248 4.91 -0.31 35.73
N GLY A 249 4.03 -1.29 35.54
CA GLY A 249 2.62 -1.20 35.95
C GLY A 249 1.76 -0.27 35.09
N LEU A 250 2.29 0.21 33.94
CA LEU A 250 1.56 1.11 33.02
C LEU A 250 0.61 0.36 32.10
N ILE A 251 0.77 -0.96 31.99
CA ILE A 251 -0.01 -1.83 31.11
C ILE A 251 -0.38 -3.07 31.90
N GLU A 252 -1.64 -3.45 31.88
CA GLU A 252 -2.07 -4.72 32.44
C GLU A 252 -1.49 -5.91 31.65
N ARG A 253 -0.92 -6.87 32.37
CA ARG A 253 -0.45 -8.12 31.77
C ARG A 253 -1.66 -8.93 31.32
N ARG A 254 -1.76 -9.20 30.03
CA ARG A 254 -2.76 -10.16 29.53
C ARG A 254 -2.43 -11.55 30.07
N THR A 255 -3.14 -11.95 31.11
CA THR A 255 -3.04 -13.26 31.75
C THR A 255 -4.16 -14.14 31.21
N GLY A 256 -3.87 -14.90 30.15
CA GLY A 256 -4.83 -15.86 29.60
C GLY A 256 -4.36 -16.41 28.27
N TRP A 257 -4.64 -17.70 28.04
CA TRP A 257 -4.49 -18.34 26.73
C TRP A 257 -5.57 -17.77 25.81
N ILE A 258 -5.25 -17.68 24.51
CA ILE A 258 -6.26 -17.34 23.49
C ILE A 258 -7.30 -18.45 23.51
N THR A 259 -8.53 -18.10 23.87
CA THR A 259 -9.65 -19.05 23.88
C THR A 259 -10.30 -19.11 22.50
N PRO A 260 -10.98 -20.22 22.14
CA PRO A 260 -11.78 -20.27 20.91
C PRO A 260 -12.80 -19.13 20.79
N ARG A 261 -13.30 -18.64 21.94
CA ARG A 261 -14.22 -17.51 22.00
C ARG A 261 -13.53 -16.19 21.59
N ASP A 262 -12.30 -15.96 22.06
CA ASP A 262 -11.52 -14.78 21.65
C ASP A 262 -11.28 -14.76 20.12
N VAL A 263 -11.05 -15.94 19.53
CA VAL A 263 -10.90 -16.09 18.08
C VAL A 263 -12.21 -15.77 17.36
N TRP A 264 -13.34 -16.30 17.88
CA TRP A 264 -14.66 -16.05 17.31
C TRP A 264 -15.04 -14.56 17.41
N ASP A 265 -14.83 -13.95 18.57
CA ASP A 265 -15.08 -12.52 18.78
C ASP A 265 -14.21 -11.65 17.86
N TYR A 266 -12.97 -12.09 17.58
CA TYR A 266 -12.10 -11.43 16.61
C TYR A 266 -12.62 -11.58 15.16
N ILE A 267 -13.08 -12.78 14.77
CA ILE A 267 -13.67 -13.03 13.44
C ILE A 267 -14.88 -12.12 13.21
N ILE A 268 -15.74 -11.97 14.21
CA ILE A 268 -16.88 -11.05 14.16
C ILE A 268 -16.41 -9.59 14.12
N ALA A 269 -15.44 -9.23 14.96
CA ALA A 269 -14.95 -7.85 15.06
C ALA A 269 -14.24 -7.35 13.79
N VAL A 270 -13.72 -8.27 12.97
CA VAL A 270 -13.05 -7.99 11.68
C VAL A 270 -14.05 -8.04 10.52
N ASP A 271 -15.25 -8.55 10.75
CA ASP A 271 -16.21 -8.88 9.69
C ASP A 271 -15.59 -9.76 8.58
N LEU A 272 -15.11 -10.94 8.99
CA LEU A 272 -14.51 -11.89 8.02
C LEU A 272 -15.47 -12.23 6.87
N ALA A 273 -16.78 -12.26 7.11
CA ALA A 273 -17.78 -12.52 6.08
C ALA A 273 -17.81 -11.41 5.02
N GLY A 274 -17.82 -10.15 5.44
CA GLY A 274 -17.73 -9.00 4.53
C GLY A 274 -16.42 -9.00 3.73
N ILE A 275 -15.28 -9.31 4.37
CA ILE A 275 -13.98 -9.45 3.68
C ILE A 275 -14.04 -10.53 2.60
N MET A 276 -14.59 -11.71 2.91
CA MET A 276 -14.69 -12.82 1.96
C MET A 276 -15.62 -12.50 0.78
N LEU A 277 -16.75 -11.83 1.05
CA LEU A 277 -17.66 -11.36 -0.01
C LEU A 277 -16.97 -10.35 -0.93
N LEU A 278 -16.25 -9.38 -0.36
CA LEU A 278 -15.55 -8.36 -1.14
C LEU A 278 -14.37 -8.96 -1.92
N ALA A 279 -13.55 -9.80 -1.27
CA ALA A 279 -12.42 -10.47 -1.92
C ALA A 279 -12.86 -11.38 -3.07
N GLY A 280 -13.83 -12.25 -2.80
CA GLY A 280 -14.40 -13.15 -3.80
C GLY A 280 -15.10 -12.39 -4.94
N GLY A 281 -15.88 -11.38 -4.59
CA GLY A 281 -16.56 -10.54 -5.56
C GLY A 281 -15.59 -9.80 -6.46
N MET A 282 -14.57 -9.14 -5.91
CA MET A 282 -13.54 -8.46 -6.69
C MET A 282 -12.72 -9.43 -7.54
N ALA A 283 -12.27 -10.56 -6.98
CA ALA A 283 -11.50 -11.53 -7.73
C ALA A 283 -12.30 -12.11 -8.90
N LEU A 284 -13.52 -12.60 -8.65
CA LEU A 284 -14.37 -13.17 -9.70
C LEU A 284 -14.81 -12.14 -10.74
N PHE A 285 -14.96 -10.88 -10.35
CA PHE A 285 -15.35 -9.82 -11.30
C PHE A 285 -14.18 -9.32 -12.15
N LEU A 286 -12.96 -9.21 -11.58
CA LEU A 286 -11.80 -8.61 -12.26
C LEU A 286 -10.97 -9.63 -13.06
N LEU A 287 -10.84 -10.89 -12.61
CA LEU A 287 -10.03 -11.91 -13.30
C LEU A 287 -10.49 -12.22 -14.73
N PRO A 288 -11.78 -12.28 -15.06
CA PRO A 288 -12.26 -12.53 -16.42
C PRO A 288 -11.61 -11.64 -17.48
N PHE A 289 -11.39 -10.36 -17.17
CA PHE A 289 -10.76 -9.41 -18.08
C PHE A 289 -9.28 -9.73 -18.40
N SER A 290 -8.64 -10.59 -17.61
CA SER A 290 -7.26 -11.05 -17.83
C SER A 290 -7.18 -12.43 -18.47
N ILE A 291 -8.22 -13.27 -18.32
CA ILE A 291 -8.18 -14.68 -18.73
C ILE A 291 -9.09 -15.02 -19.91
N TRP A 292 -9.95 -14.11 -20.37
CA TRP A 292 -10.91 -14.37 -21.43
C TRP A 292 -10.26 -14.80 -22.74
N SER A 293 -9.11 -14.23 -23.08
CA SER A 293 -8.38 -14.52 -24.32
C SER A 293 -7.79 -15.93 -24.38
N TYR A 294 -7.70 -16.63 -23.23
CA TYR A 294 -7.21 -18.01 -23.13
C TYR A 294 -8.33 -19.05 -23.17
N GLN A 295 -9.59 -18.61 -23.22
CA GLN A 295 -10.73 -19.49 -23.37
C GLN A 295 -11.06 -19.68 -24.83
N ALA A 296 -11.42 -20.92 -25.24
CA ALA A 296 -11.73 -21.24 -26.63
C ALA A 296 -12.88 -20.37 -27.20
N GLU A 297 -13.90 -20.11 -26.37
CA GLU A 297 -15.07 -19.30 -26.72
C GLU A 297 -14.93 -17.83 -26.28
N GLN A 298 -13.74 -17.43 -25.80
CA GLN A 298 -13.44 -16.07 -25.36
C GLN A 298 -14.51 -15.53 -24.38
N TRP A 299 -15.10 -14.36 -24.66
CA TRP A 299 -16.16 -13.75 -23.85
C TRP A 299 -17.45 -14.58 -23.76
N ARG A 300 -17.68 -15.52 -24.68
CA ARG A 300 -18.85 -16.42 -24.70
C ARG A 300 -18.64 -17.65 -23.82
N SER A 301 -17.46 -17.87 -23.30
CA SER A 301 -17.16 -19.00 -22.41
C SER A 301 -18.07 -18.98 -21.19
N PRO A 302 -18.75 -20.09 -20.86
CA PRO A 302 -19.58 -20.19 -19.65
C PRO A 302 -18.80 -19.84 -18.38
N LEU A 303 -17.51 -20.18 -18.32
CA LEU A 303 -16.64 -19.84 -17.19
C LEU A 303 -16.54 -18.32 -16.99
N ILE A 304 -16.27 -17.57 -18.08
CA ILE A 304 -16.14 -16.11 -18.03
C ILE A 304 -17.46 -15.45 -17.61
N ILE A 305 -18.56 -15.89 -18.21
CA ILE A 305 -19.90 -15.35 -17.88
C ILE A 305 -20.27 -15.65 -16.43
N CYS A 306 -20.08 -16.89 -15.98
CA CYS A 306 -20.34 -17.26 -14.58
C CYS A 306 -19.49 -16.43 -13.60
N MET A 307 -18.19 -16.27 -13.87
CA MET A 307 -17.32 -15.48 -13.01
C MET A 307 -17.78 -14.02 -12.91
N LEU A 308 -18.16 -13.38 -14.03
CA LEU A 308 -18.67 -12.00 -14.04
C LEU A 308 -19.98 -11.87 -13.26
N VAL A 309 -20.94 -12.79 -13.51
CA VAL A 309 -22.25 -12.76 -12.83
C VAL A 309 -22.10 -13.02 -11.34
N PHE A 310 -21.40 -14.09 -10.94
CA PHE A 310 -21.19 -14.39 -9.53
C PHE A 310 -20.35 -13.30 -8.84
N GLY A 311 -19.34 -12.75 -9.50
CA GLY A 311 -18.55 -11.63 -9.00
C GLY A 311 -19.44 -10.41 -8.72
N ALA A 312 -20.29 -10.02 -9.67
CA ALA A 312 -21.25 -8.92 -9.48
C ALA A 312 -22.25 -9.21 -8.35
N VAL A 313 -22.80 -10.43 -8.28
CA VAL A 313 -23.72 -10.84 -7.20
C VAL A 313 -23.03 -10.76 -5.84
N LEU A 314 -21.78 -11.21 -5.70
CA LEU A 314 -21.05 -11.13 -4.44
C LEU A 314 -20.74 -9.69 -4.03
N LEU A 315 -20.43 -8.80 -4.98
CA LEU A 315 -20.23 -7.37 -4.68
C LEU A 315 -21.53 -6.70 -4.20
N VAL A 316 -22.67 -7.03 -4.82
CA VAL A 316 -23.97 -6.57 -4.35
C VAL A 316 -24.30 -7.17 -2.98
N ALA A 317 -24.04 -8.47 -2.79
CA ALA A 317 -24.22 -9.14 -1.49
C ALA A 317 -23.35 -8.51 -0.40
N PHE A 318 -22.11 -8.10 -0.71
CA PHE A 318 -21.25 -7.36 0.21
C PHE A 318 -21.91 -6.04 0.65
N VAL A 319 -22.42 -5.24 -0.29
CA VAL A 319 -23.10 -3.96 0.05
C VAL A 319 -24.32 -4.19 0.92
N LEU A 320 -25.12 -5.22 0.62
CA LEU A 320 -26.30 -5.57 1.41
C LEU A 320 -25.91 -6.11 2.80
N TRP A 321 -24.87 -6.96 2.87
CA TRP A 321 -24.32 -7.47 4.12
C TRP A 321 -23.87 -6.32 5.02
N GLU A 322 -23.02 -5.44 4.50
CA GLU A 322 -22.45 -4.30 5.22
C GLU A 322 -23.52 -3.35 5.75
N LYS A 323 -24.59 -3.14 4.97
CA LYS A 323 -25.65 -2.21 5.33
C LYS A 323 -26.67 -2.78 6.32
N PHE A 324 -27.01 -4.07 6.22
CA PHE A 324 -28.14 -4.64 6.93
C PHE A 324 -27.81 -5.79 7.90
N LEU A 325 -26.71 -6.49 7.70
CA LEU A 325 -26.42 -7.76 8.37
C LEU A 325 -25.13 -7.76 9.17
N ALA A 326 -24.15 -6.88 8.84
CA ALA A 326 -22.84 -6.87 9.50
C ALA A 326 -22.98 -6.49 10.98
N PRO A 327 -22.53 -7.35 11.91
CA PRO A 327 -22.53 -7.04 13.35
C PRO A 327 -21.62 -5.87 13.70
N VAL A 328 -20.52 -5.74 12.97
CA VAL A 328 -19.54 -4.65 13.05
C VAL A 328 -19.26 -4.22 11.63
N SER A 329 -19.46 -2.95 11.31
CA SER A 329 -19.17 -2.42 9.98
C SER A 329 -17.69 -2.57 9.63
N PHE A 330 -17.40 -3.21 8.51
CA PHE A 330 -16.05 -3.35 7.95
C PHE A 330 -15.43 -1.98 7.62
N ILE A 331 -16.27 -1.09 7.10
CA ILE A 331 -15.90 0.28 6.77
C ILE A 331 -16.54 1.21 7.82
N PRO A 332 -15.75 1.93 8.64
CA PRO A 332 -16.31 2.88 9.61
C PRO A 332 -16.91 4.09 8.86
N TYR A 333 -18.20 4.04 8.59
CA TYR A 333 -18.90 5.08 7.82
C TYR A 333 -18.73 6.48 8.40
N GLU A 334 -18.67 6.60 9.72
CA GLU A 334 -18.49 7.89 10.40
C GLU A 334 -17.20 8.59 9.97
N LEU A 335 -16.12 7.83 9.77
CA LEU A 335 -14.85 8.36 9.29
C LEU A 335 -14.89 8.70 7.79
N LEU A 336 -15.67 7.95 6.99
CA LEU A 336 -15.84 8.22 5.57
C LEU A 336 -16.77 9.41 5.29
N LEU A 337 -17.63 9.80 6.23
CA LEU A 337 -18.50 10.98 6.07
C LEU A 337 -17.68 12.28 6.05
N ASP A 338 -16.44 12.30 6.56
CA ASP A 338 -15.59 13.46 6.37
C ASP A 338 -15.23 13.63 4.89
N ARG A 339 -15.56 14.82 4.36
CA ARG A 339 -15.37 15.16 2.95
C ARG A 339 -13.92 14.97 2.49
N THR A 340 -12.95 15.26 3.36
CA THR A 340 -11.52 15.16 3.02
C THR A 340 -11.08 13.71 2.97
N VAL A 341 -11.48 12.90 3.95
CA VAL A 341 -11.17 11.47 4.02
C VAL A 341 -11.75 10.73 2.81
N PHE A 342 -13.04 10.92 2.54
CA PHE A 342 -13.70 10.26 1.41
C PHE A 342 -13.09 10.65 0.06
N SER A 343 -12.96 11.97 -0.19
CA SER A 343 -12.42 12.43 -1.47
C SER A 343 -10.93 12.11 -1.64
N ALA A 344 -10.15 12.00 -0.56
CA ALA A 344 -8.78 11.50 -0.62
C ALA A 344 -8.75 10.02 -1.00
N GLY A 345 -9.56 9.17 -0.36
CA GLY A 345 -9.67 7.75 -0.72
C GLY A 345 -10.02 7.55 -2.20
N VAL A 346 -11.07 8.21 -2.67
CA VAL A 346 -11.50 8.15 -4.09
C VAL A 346 -10.42 8.66 -5.03
N SER A 347 -9.74 9.77 -4.70
CA SER A 347 -8.61 10.29 -5.49
C SER A 347 -7.52 9.24 -5.64
N PHE A 348 -7.18 8.52 -4.55
CA PHE A 348 -6.17 7.48 -4.56
C PHE A 348 -6.57 6.24 -5.39
N VAL A 349 -7.86 5.87 -5.42
CA VAL A 349 -8.33 4.82 -6.36
C VAL A 349 -7.95 5.18 -7.80
N PHE A 350 -8.26 6.41 -8.25
CA PHE A 350 -7.97 6.84 -9.62
C PHE A 350 -6.47 6.98 -9.89
N ILE A 351 -5.69 7.49 -8.93
CA ILE A 351 -4.24 7.66 -9.06
C ILE A 351 -3.54 6.30 -9.18
N TYR A 352 -3.90 5.35 -8.32
CA TYR A 352 -3.30 4.01 -8.33
C TYR A 352 -3.77 3.17 -9.52
N ALA A 353 -5.02 3.34 -9.96
CA ALA A 353 -5.50 2.74 -11.20
C ALA A 353 -4.71 3.25 -12.40
N SER A 354 -4.57 4.56 -12.55
CA SER A 354 -3.72 5.17 -13.57
C SER A 354 -2.29 4.65 -13.49
N GLY A 355 -1.72 4.62 -12.27
CA GLY A 355 -0.36 4.13 -12.02
C GLY A 355 -0.14 2.70 -12.50
N SER A 356 -1.10 1.80 -12.31
CA SER A 356 -1.03 0.42 -12.79
C SER A 356 -1.14 0.34 -14.31
N ILE A 357 -1.94 1.20 -14.94
CA ILE A 357 -2.13 1.20 -16.40
C ILE A 357 -0.85 1.67 -17.11
N TRP A 358 -0.29 2.84 -16.76
CA TRP A 358 0.87 3.37 -17.48
C TRP A 358 2.17 2.59 -17.24
N ARG A 359 2.25 1.85 -16.12
CA ARG A 359 3.36 0.90 -15.84
C ARG A 359 3.15 -0.46 -16.49
N GLY A 360 1.90 -0.80 -16.85
CA GLY A 360 1.58 -2.07 -17.47
C GLY A 360 2.38 -2.31 -18.75
N TYR A 361 3.04 -3.46 -18.84
CA TYR A 361 3.85 -3.91 -19.98
C TYR A 361 5.02 -2.96 -20.37
N PHE A 362 5.29 -1.91 -19.58
CA PHE A 362 6.36 -0.98 -19.89
C PHE A 362 7.75 -1.63 -19.86
N TYR A 363 7.99 -2.51 -18.89
CA TYR A 363 9.24 -3.26 -18.81
C TYR A 363 9.49 -4.12 -20.06
N SER A 364 8.46 -4.82 -20.53
CA SER A 364 8.53 -5.61 -21.76
C SER A 364 8.78 -4.73 -22.99
N MET A 365 8.15 -3.56 -23.06
CA MET A 365 8.39 -2.59 -24.11
C MET A 365 9.85 -2.11 -24.14
N LEU A 366 10.46 -1.83 -22.99
CA LEU A 366 11.87 -1.44 -22.90
C LEU A 366 12.80 -2.54 -23.46
N LEU A 367 12.52 -3.79 -23.15
CA LEU A 367 13.31 -4.93 -23.66
C LEU A 367 13.13 -5.14 -25.16
N VAL A 368 11.90 -4.98 -25.67
CA VAL A 368 11.57 -5.31 -27.04
C VAL A 368 11.79 -4.14 -27.99
N VAL A 369 11.33 -2.93 -27.68
CA VAL A 369 11.38 -1.79 -28.61
C VAL A 369 12.76 -1.15 -28.65
N TRP A 370 13.38 -0.92 -27.47
CA TRP A 370 14.69 -0.24 -27.39
C TRP A 370 15.87 -1.16 -27.10
N ASP A 371 15.66 -2.47 -27.00
CA ASP A 371 16.72 -3.48 -26.78
C ASP A 371 17.68 -3.14 -25.62
N THR A 372 17.12 -2.66 -24.51
CA THR A 372 17.92 -2.07 -23.42
C THR A 372 18.65 -3.09 -22.55
N GLY A 373 18.35 -4.38 -22.67
CA GLY A 373 18.82 -5.41 -21.75
C GLY A 373 18.15 -5.34 -20.36
N ILE A 374 18.32 -6.38 -19.56
CA ILE A 374 17.61 -6.55 -18.25
C ILE A 374 17.96 -5.44 -17.26
N THR A 375 19.25 -5.20 -17.06
CA THR A 375 19.73 -4.21 -16.05
C THR A 375 19.28 -2.79 -16.39
N LYS A 376 19.46 -2.34 -17.64
CA LYS A 376 19.03 -0.99 -18.07
C LYS A 376 17.51 -0.85 -18.03
N ALA A 377 16.74 -1.85 -18.47
CA ALA A 377 15.28 -1.85 -18.40
C ALA A 377 14.82 -1.72 -16.93
N THR A 378 15.48 -2.43 -16.00
CA THR A 378 15.21 -2.32 -14.56
C THR A 378 15.48 -0.92 -14.04
N TYR A 379 16.60 -0.30 -14.42
CA TYR A 379 16.91 1.07 -14.01
C TYR A 379 15.86 2.07 -14.50
N ILE A 380 15.51 2.02 -15.76
CA ILE A 380 14.51 2.92 -16.38
C ILE A 380 13.13 2.72 -15.72
N SER A 381 12.72 1.49 -15.50
CA SER A 381 11.44 1.18 -14.83
C SER A 381 11.38 1.67 -13.39
N ASN A 382 12.52 1.80 -12.72
CA ASN A 382 12.62 2.23 -11.32
C ASN A 382 12.96 3.73 -11.15
N ILE A 383 13.09 4.52 -12.22
CA ILE A 383 13.26 5.98 -12.13
C ILE A 383 12.16 6.60 -11.27
N TYR A 384 10.91 6.15 -11.46
CA TYR A 384 9.78 6.58 -10.65
C TYR A 384 10.02 6.37 -9.16
N ARG A 385 10.55 5.22 -8.77
CA ARG A 385 10.78 4.85 -7.36
C ARG A 385 11.84 5.75 -6.72
N VAL A 386 12.97 5.95 -7.41
CA VAL A 386 14.09 6.80 -6.93
C VAL A 386 13.64 8.26 -6.79
N GLY A 387 13.09 8.82 -7.85
CA GLY A 387 12.68 10.22 -7.87
C GLY A 387 11.53 10.51 -6.91
N SER A 388 10.58 9.57 -6.72
CA SER A 388 9.49 9.71 -5.76
C SER A 388 10.00 9.80 -4.33
N CYS A 389 10.93 8.92 -3.94
CA CYS A 389 11.51 8.96 -2.59
C CYS A 389 12.30 10.25 -2.36
N PHE A 390 13.09 10.68 -3.33
CA PHE A 390 13.84 11.93 -3.24
C PHE A 390 12.90 13.15 -3.12
N ALA A 391 11.88 13.22 -3.96
CA ALA A 391 10.87 14.29 -3.93
C ALA A 391 10.03 14.27 -2.64
N ALA A 392 9.73 13.07 -2.09
CA ALA A 392 9.02 12.93 -0.82
C ALA A 392 9.80 13.54 0.36
N VAL A 393 11.13 13.36 0.42
CA VAL A 393 11.98 14.00 1.45
C VAL A 393 11.92 15.52 1.33
N ILE A 394 12.10 16.06 0.12
CA ILE A 394 12.04 17.51 -0.12
C ILE A 394 10.68 18.08 0.31
N ILE A 395 9.60 17.46 -0.15
CA ILE A 395 8.24 17.91 0.18
C ILE A 395 7.93 17.71 1.67
N GLY A 396 8.42 16.65 2.29
CA GLY A 396 8.30 16.44 3.74
C GLY A 396 8.90 17.61 4.52
N LEU A 397 10.10 18.09 4.13
CA LEU A 397 10.74 19.27 4.71
C LEU A 397 9.94 20.56 4.46
N ILE A 398 9.37 20.72 3.26
CA ILE A 398 8.57 21.90 2.91
C ILE A 398 7.26 21.90 3.70
N VAL A 399 6.55 20.77 3.76
CA VAL A 399 5.30 20.61 4.52
C VAL A 399 5.54 20.83 6.01
N HIS A 400 6.68 20.36 6.55
CA HIS A 400 7.07 20.65 7.93
C HIS A 400 7.18 22.16 8.20
N LYS A 401 7.79 22.95 7.30
CA LYS A 401 7.92 24.39 7.44
C LYS A 401 6.61 25.16 7.20
N VAL A 402 5.87 24.78 6.18
CA VAL A 402 4.63 25.47 5.74
C VAL A 402 3.43 25.08 6.63
N GLY A 403 3.42 23.84 7.14
CA GLY A 403 2.34 23.28 7.96
C GLY A 403 1.04 22.99 7.19
N LYS A 404 1.06 22.93 5.86
CA LYS A 404 -0.09 22.67 4.98
C LYS A 404 0.29 21.67 3.89
N PHE A 405 -0.65 20.80 3.49
CA PHE A 405 -0.39 19.72 2.53
C PHE A 405 -1.26 19.76 1.25
N LYS A 406 -2.47 20.33 1.30
CA LYS A 406 -3.41 20.31 0.16
C LYS A 406 -2.81 20.85 -1.14
N TRP A 407 -2.07 21.95 -1.07
CA TRP A 407 -1.47 22.59 -2.23
C TRP A 407 -0.50 21.67 -2.98
N VAL A 408 0.16 20.75 -2.26
CA VAL A 408 1.09 19.78 -2.84
C VAL A 408 0.37 18.88 -3.84
N SER A 409 -0.78 18.32 -3.49
CA SER A 409 -1.55 17.47 -4.39
C SER A 409 -2.20 18.24 -5.52
N THR A 410 -2.89 19.35 -5.18
CA THR A 410 -3.78 20.04 -6.11
C THR A 410 -3.02 20.86 -7.16
N TYR A 411 -1.91 21.53 -6.77
CA TYR A 411 -1.22 22.47 -7.67
C TYR A 411 0.15 21.99 -8.16
N TYR A 412 0.73 20.95 -7.52
CA TYR A 412 2.04 20.45 -7.90
C TYR A 412 1.99 19.00 -8.39
N ALA A 413 1.66 18.06 -7.52
CA ALA A 413 1.87 16.63 -7.80
C ALA A 413 0.98 16.11 -8.94
N LEU A 414 -0.32 16.32 -8.89
CA LEU A 414 -1.23 15.80 -9.92
C LEU A 414 -1.08 16.50 -11.27
N PRO A 415 -0.99 17.85 -11.36
CA PRO A 415 -0.71 18.50 -12.62
C PRO A 415 0.60 18.02 -13.27
N LEU A 416 1.66 17.83 -12.47
CA LEU A 416 2.93 17.31 -12.97
C LEU A 416 2.83 15.84 -13.41
N THR A 417 2.06 15.01 -12.71
CA THR A 417 1.79 13.61 -13.13
C THR A 417 1.02 13.57 -14.45
N ILE A 418 -0.04 14.38 -14.57
CA ILE A 418 -0.84 14.48 -15.80
C ILE A 418 0.03 14.95 -16.98
N LEU A 419 0.90 15.94 -16.76
CA LEU A 419 1.85 16.39 -17.76
C LEU A 419 2.81 15.27 -18.16
N GLY A 420 3.42 14.57 -17.19
CA GLY A 420 4.38 13.51 -17.46
C GLY A 420 3.77 12.32 -18.21
N VAL A 421 2.59 11.82 -17.76
CA VAL A 421 1.90 10.73 -18.45
C VAL A 421 1.32 11.20 -19.79
N GLY A 422 0.84 12.44 -19.89
CA GLY A 422 0.37 13.02 -21.15
C GLY A 422 1.49 13.12 -22.20
N LEU A 423 2.68 13.54 -21.81
CA LEU A 423 3.85 13.56 -22.69
C LEU A 423 4.28 12.15 -23.15
N MET A 424 4.06 11.12 -22.31
CA MET A 424 4.33 9.73 -22.72
C MET A 424 3.48 9.30 -23.94
N ILE A 425 2.28 9.86 -24.14
CA ILE A 425 1.43 9.55 -25.29
C ILE A 425 2.17 9.78 -26.61
N LYS A 426 2.98 10.86 -26.67
CA LYS A 426 3.81 11.18 -27.82
C LYS A 426 5.18 10.50 -27.77
N PHE A 427 5.88 10.60 -26.64
CA PHE A 427 7.29 10.23 -26.56
C PHE A 427 7.55 8.73 -26.27
N ARG A 428 6.55 7.96 -25.84
CA ARG A 428 6.66 6.52 -25.63
C ARG A 428 6.23 5.76 -26.89
N GLN A 429 6.87 6.09 -28.01
CA GLN A 429 6.66 5.47 -29.30
C GLN A 429 7.97 4.86 -29.81
N ALA A 430 7.89 3.84 -30.67
CA ALA A 430 9.07 3.17 -31.23
C ALA A 430 9.94 4.08 -32.09
N SER A 431 9.37 5.14 -32.66
CA SER A 431 10.07 6.14 -33.47
C SER A 431 10.86 7.16 -32.64
N GLU A 432 10.63 7.22 -31.34
CA GLU A 432 11.20 8.27 -30.48
C GLU A 432 12.42 7.74 -29.69
N ASP A 433 13.33 8.65 -29.36
CA ASP A 433 14.51 8.32 -28.57
C ASP A 433 14.15 7.98 -27.11
N ILE A 434 14.82 7.00 -26.55
CA ILE A 434 14.63 6.55 -25.17
C ILE A 434 14.87 7.66 -24.14
N GLY A 435 15.67 8.69 -24.47
CA GLY A 435 15.91 9.84 -23.61
C GLY A 435 14.64 10.63 -23.30
N TYR A 436 13.71 10.75 -24.26
CA TYR A 436 12.42 11.37 -24.02
C TYR A 436 11.54 10.54 -23.08
N VAL A 437 11.61 9.21 -23.18
CA VAL A 437 10.91 8.30 -22.27
C VAL A 437 11.43 8.47 -20.84
N ILE A 438 12.75 8.55 -20.67
CA ILE A 438 13.40 8.80 -19.37
C ILE A 438 12.96 10.15 -18.80
N MET A 439 12.96 11.20 -19.63
CA MET A 439 12.50 12.54 -19.22
C MET A 439 11.07 12.50 -18.66
N THR A 440 10.15 11.84 -19.34
CA THR A 440 8.75 11.73 -18.88
C THR A 440 8.63 10.93 -17.57
N GLN A 441 9.45 9.89 -17.39
CA GLN A 441 9.53 9.14 -16.13
C GLN A 441 10.01 10.03 -14.98
N ILE A 442 10.95 10.93 -15.22
CA ILE A 442 11.45 11.88 -14.21
C ILE A 442 10.32 12.81 -13.74
N PHE A 443 9.51 13.37 -14.65
CA PHE A 443 8.38 14.23 -14.26
C PHE A 443 7.39 13.49 -13.35
N VAL A 444 7.01 12.26 -13.71
CA VAL A 444 6.10 11.45 -12.90
C VAL A 444 6.74 11.06 -11.57
N ALA A 445 8.05 10.81 -11.55
CA ALA A 445 8.79 10.46 -10.35
C ALA A 445 8.78 11.60 -9.32
N PHE A 446 9.06 12.82 -9.75
CA PHE A 446 9.04 14.00 -8.86
C PHE A 446 7.64 14.37 -8.35
N ALA A 447 6.60 13.89 -9.00
CA ALA A 447 5.21 14.07 -8.58
C ALA A 447 4.74 12.98 -7.58
N GLY A 448 5.20 11.73 -7.75
CA GLY A 448 4.66 10.56 -7.04
C GLY A 448 4.86 10.60 -5.53
N GLY A 449 6.07 10.88 -5.05
CA GLY A 449 6.37 10.98 -3.63
C GLY A 449 5.58 12.08 -2.92
N PRO A 450 5.58 13.31 -3.41
CA PRO A 450 4.75 14.39 -2.93
C PRO A 450 3.26 14.05 -2.83
N MET A 451 2.73 13.32 -3.82
CA MET A 451 1.34 12.89 -3.83
C MET A 451 1.02 11.93 -2.68
N VAL A 452 1.88 10.94 -2.44
CA VAL A 452 1.70 9.98 -1.34
C VAL A 452 1.73 10.70 0.00
N VAL A 453 2.76 11.54 0.24
CA VAL A 453 2.88 12.33 1.48
C VAL A 453 1.65 13.18 1.75
N ALA A 454 1.16 13.90 0.74
CA ALA A 454 -0.01 14.75 0.90
C ALA A 454 -1.30 13.95 1.13
N GLY A 455 -1.45 12.79 0.50
CA GLY A 455 -2.60 11.91 0.67
C GLY A 455 -2.65 11.24 2.05
N GLU A 456 -1.53 10.77 2.55
CA GLU A 456 -1.43 10.25 3.93
C GLU A 456 -1.82 11.33 4.95
N MET A 457 -1.36 12.57 4.74
CA MET A 457 -1.77 13.69 5.60
C MET A 457 -3.25 14.04 5.45
N ALA A 458 -3.83 13.96 4.24
CA ALA A 458 -5.25 14.19 4.01
C ALA A 458 -6.14 13.20 4.75
N MET A 459 -5.68 11.95 4.89
CA MET A 459 -6.39 10.91 5.65
C MET A 459 -6.19 11.05 7.16
N MET A 460 -4.96 11.32 7.62
CA MET A 460 -4.64 11.33 9.06
C MET A 460 -5.05 12.63 9.77
N ALA A 461 -4.98 13.79 9.09
CA ALA A 461 -5.18 15.09 9.74
C ALA A 461 -6.61 15.34 10.25
N PRO A 462 -7.68 14.88 9.59
CA PRO A 462 -9.05 15.03 10.12
C PRO A 462 -9.40 14.04 11.22
N SER A 463 -8.57 12.99 11.45
CA SER A 463 -8.88 11.89 12.36
C SER A 463 -8.23 12.05 13.72
N ASP A 464 -8.84 11.43 14.75
CA ASP A 464 -8.26 11.29 16.06
C ASP A 464 -7.15 10.24 16.08
N HIS A 465 -6.21 10.35 17.03
CA HIS A 465 -5.09 9.40 17.18
C HIS A 465 -5.55 7.94 17.30
N GLN A 466 -6.71 7.69 17.92
CA GLN A 466 -7.27 6.34 18.07
C GLN A 466 -7.67 5.67 16.75
N HIS A 467 -7.97 6.46 15.71
CA HIS A 467 -8.44 5.97 14.42
C HIS A 467 -7.37 5.97 13.33
N VAL A 468 -6.13 6.39 13.63
CA VAL A 468 -5.05 6.49 12.63
C VAL A 468 -4.78 5.15 11.93
N ALA A 469 -4.75 4.04 12.68
CA ALA A 469 -4.53 2.71 12.10
C ALA A 469 -5.65 2.34 11.11
N VAL A 470 -6.91 2.50 11.50
CA VAL A 470 -8.06 2.17 10.65
C VAL A 470 -8.09 3.04 9.40
N ILE A 471 -7.85 4.35 9.54
CA ILE A 471 -7.82 5.29 8.40
C ILE A 471 -6.70 4.95 7.42
N MET A 472 -5.51 4.60 7.92
CA MET A 472 -4.41 4.17 7.06
C MET A 472 -4.68 2.81 6.40
N ALA A 473 -5.37 1.89 7.09
CA ALA A 473 -5.85 0.66 6.46
C ALA A 473 -6.84 0.95 5.32
N MET A 474 -7.75 1.90 5.53
CA MET A 474 -8.68 2.33 4.48
C MET A 474 -7.97 2.98 3.29
N LEU A 475 -6.98 3.85 3.52
CA LEU A 475 -6.18 4.43 2.43
C LEU A 475 -5.52 3.32 1.60
N ASN A 476 -4.85 2.36 2.27
CA ASN A 476 -4.20 1.24 1.59
C ASN A 476 -5.20 0.33 0.86
N LEU A 477 -6.41 0.15 1.39
CA LEU A 477 -7.48 -0.54 0.71
C LEU A 477 -7.90 0.19 -0.58
N PHE A 478 -8.13 1.50 -0.54
CA PHE A 478 -8.42 2.31 -1.72
C PHE A 478 -7.30 2.24 -2.76
N CYS A 479 -6.03 2.30 -2.33
CA CYS A 479 -4.87 2.13 -3.21
C CYS A 479 -4.86 0.74 -3.89
N SER A 480 -5.19 -0.31 -3.13
CA SER A 480 -5.21 -1.69 -3.64
C SER A 480 -6.37 -1.92 -4.60
N ILE A 481 -7.57 -1.40 -4.29
CA ILE A 481 -8.72 -1.43 -5.21
C ILE A 481 -8.35 -0.71 -6.51
N GLY A 482 -7.78 0.49 -6.42
CA GLY A 482 -7.32 1.24 -7.58
C GLY A 482 -6.29 0.46 -8.41
N SER A 483 -5.29 -0.13 -7.75
CA SER A 483 -4.27 -0.94 -8.43
C SER A 483 -4.85 -2.17 -9.12
N ALA A 484 -5.78 -2.88 -8.47
CA ALA A 484 -6.43 -4.05 -9.06
C ALA A 484 -7.27 -3.68 -10.28
N VAL A 485 -8.11 -2.64 -10.18
CA VAL A 485 -8.91 -2.11 -11.29
C VAL A 485 -8.01 -1.65 -12.44
N GLY A 486 -6.95 -0.89 -12.14
CA GLY A 486 -6.01 -0.41 -13.15
C GLY A 486 -5.26 -1.55 -13.85
N SER A 487 -4.82 -2.57 -13.11
CA SER A 487 -4.18 -3.76 -13.69
C SER A 487 -5.14 -4.53 -14.60
N THR A 488 -6.41 -4.62 -14.21
CA THR A 488 -7.47 -5.22 -15.02
C THR A 488 -7.73 -4.45 -16.31
N ILE A 489 -7.83 -3.12 -16.25
CA ILE A 489 -7.99 -2.25 -17.42
C ILE A 489 -6.77 -2.39 -18.35
N SER A 490 -5.56 -2.36 -17.78
CA SER A 490 -4.32 -2.57 -18.52
C SER A 490 -4.31 -3.91 -19.26
N SER A 491 -4.70 -4.99 -18.58
CA SER A 491 -4.80 -6.33 -19.15
C SER A 491 -5.87 -6.40 -20.23
N ALA A 492 -7.04 -5.80 -20.02
CA ALA A 492 -8.14 -5.79 -20.98
C ALA A 492 -7.77 -5.04 -22.28
N ILE A 493 -7.12 -3.89 -22.17
CA ILE A 493 -6.62 -3.14 -23.34
C ILE A 493 -5.57 -3.99 -24.07
N TRP A 494 -4.62 -4.57 -23.34
CA TRP A 494 -3.55 -5.39 -23.92
C TRP A 494 -4.10 -6.60 -24.67
N THR A 495 -4.96 -7.39 -24.02
CA THR A 495 -5.52 -8.60 -24.63
C THR A 495 -6.47 -8.30 -25.79
N GLY A 496 -7.15 -7.16 -25.74
CA GLY A 496 -8.08 -6.75 -26.80
C GLY A 496 -7.41 -6.09 -28.02
N THR A 497 -6.23 -5.47 -27.84
CA THR A 497 -5.64 -4.68 -28.94
C THR A 497 -4.30 -5.23 -29.43
N PHE A 498 -3.42 -5.74 -28.56
CA PHE A 498 -2.05 -6.09 -28.95
C PHE A 498 -1.99 -7.21 -30.00
N ARG A 499 -2.87 -8.22 -29.90
CA ARG A 499 -2.92 -9.31 -30.89
C ARG A 499 -3.38 -8.82 -32.26
N GLU A 500 -4.36 -7.93 -32.31
CA GLU A 500 -4.83 -7.32 -33.57
C GLU A 500 -3.76 -6.43 -34.19
N GLU A 501 -3.09 -5.62 -33.37
CA GLU A 501 -1.98 -4.78 -33.84
C GLU A 501 -0.78 -5.60 -34.36
N LEU A 502 -0.52 -6.79 -33.78
CA LEU A 502 0.48 -7.71 -34.34
C LEU A 502 0.06 -8.22 -35.71
N ILE A 503 -1.20 -8.62 -35.90
CA ILE A 503 -1.72 -9.08 -37.19
C ILE A 503 -1.63 -7.98 -38.25
N ASN A 504 -1.92 -6.73 -37.87
CA ASN A 504 -1.94 -5.60 -38.79
C ASN A 504 -0.53 -5.13 -39.21
N ASN A 505 0.49 -5.33 -38.36
CA ASN A 505 1.83 -4.79 -38.56
C ASN A 505 2.88 -5.84 -38.91
N LEU A 506 2.56 -7.14 -38.87
CA LEU A 506 3.51 -8.21 -39.21
C LEU A 506 3.25 -8.78 -40.59
N PRO A 507 4.30 -9.30 -41.29
CA PRO A 507 4.16 -9.97 -42.56
C PRO A 507 3.20 -11.17 -42.49
N PRO A 508 2.45 -11.46 -43.58
CA PRO A 508 1.59 -12.63 -43.63
C PRO A 508 2.36 -13.94 -43.36
N GLY A 509 1.80 -14.83 -42.54
CA GLY A 509 2.44 -16.10 -42.17
C GLY A 509 3.35 -16.03 -40.95
N SER A 510 3.44 -14.87 -40.27
CA SER A 510 4.17 -14.73 -39.01
C SER A 510 3.55 -15.57 -37.90
N PRO A 511 4.35 -16.14 -36.96
CA PRO A 511 3.88 -16.96 -35.85
C PRO A 511 3.29 -16.07 -34.72
N ILE A 512 2.11 -15.49 -34.97
CA ILE A 512 1.47 -14.48 -34.08
C ILE A 512 1.31 -15.00 -32.67
N ASP A 513 0.83 -16.23 -32.47
CA ASP A 513 0.54 -16.77 -31.12
C ASP A 513 1.82 -16.98 -30.30
N GLU A 514 2.94 -17.37 -30.93
CA GLU A 514 4.24 -17.47 -30.25
C GLU A 514 4.77 -16.07 -29.86
N ILE A 515 4.66 -15.10 -30.78
CA ILE A 515 5.09 -13.72 -30.55
C ILE A 515 4.24 -13.09 -29.45
N TYR A 516 2.92 -13.29 -29.47
CA TYR A 516 2.02 -12.78 -28.44
C TYR A 516 2.32 -13.33 -27.05
N GLY A 517 2.63 -14.63 -26.95
CA GLY A 517 2.80 -15.33 -25.65
C GLY A 517 4.19 -15.21 -25.03
N GLN A 518 5.23 -14.77 -25.76
CA GLN A 518 6.62 -14.87 -25.31
C GLN A 518 7.44 -13.61 -25.60
N VAL A 519 7.74 -12.83 -24.56
CA VAL A 519 8.60 -11.64 -24.67
C VAL A 519 10.01 -12.00 -25.19
N ARG A 520 10.55 -13.17 -24.82
CA ARG A 520 11.85 -13.63 -25.33
C ARG A 520 11.83 -13.85 -26.85
N LYS A 521 10.73 -14.37 -27.38
CA LYS A 521 10.56 -14.55 -28.84
C LYS A 521 10.50 -13.21 -29.55
N GLN A 522 9.75 -12.25 -28.99
CA GLN A 522 9.70 -10.87 -29.51
C GLN A 522 11.10 -10.23 -29.55
N ALA A 523 11.89 -10.39 -28.48
CA ALA A 523 13.25 -9.88 -28.40
C ALA A 523 14.28 -10.62 -29.25
N SER A 524 14.00 -11.84 -29.72
CA SER A 524 14.95 -12.63 -30.51
C SER A 524 15.10 -12.15 -31.94
N TYR A 525 14.16 -11.38 -32.46
CA TYR A 525 14.28 -10.81 -33.81
C TYR A 525 15.30 -9.66 -33.83
N PRO A 526 16.17 -9.57 -34.85
CA PRO A 526 17.17 -8.51 -34.95
C PRO A 526 16.52 -7.11 -34.94
N VAL A 527 17.16 -6.17 -34.28
CA VAL A 527 16.75 -4.77 -34.32
C VAL A 527 16.80 -4.23 -35.74
N GLY A 528 15.75 -3.53 -36.18
CA GLY A 528 15.63 -3.04 -37.56
C GLY A 528 15.04 -4.05 -38.57
N SER A 529 14.84 -5.31 -38.18
CA SER A 529 14.13 -6.27 -39.03
C SER A 529 12.65 -5.89 -39.17
N GLU A 530 12.03 -6.27 -40.29
CA GLU A 530 10.60 -6.04 -40.53
C GLU A 530 9.74 -6.61 -39.41
N MET A 531 10.07 -7.81 -38.92
CA MET A 531 9.41 -8.44 -37.78
C MET A 531 9.54 -7.59 -36.52
N ARG A 532 10.74 -7.12 -36.16
CA ARG A 532 10.96 -6.31 -34.96
C ARG A 532 10.26 -4.96 -35.06
N ASN A 533 10.28 -4.33 -36.25
CA ASN A 533 9.61 -3.05 -36.48
C ASN A 533 8.09 -3.19 -36.37
N GLY A 534 7.50 -4.27 -36.93
CA GLY A 534 6.07 -4.55 -36.77
C GLY A 534 5.66 -4.80 -35.30
N ILE A 535 6.46 -5.57 -34.54
CA ILE A 535 6.24 -5.77 -33.10
C ILE A 535 6.31 -4.44 -32.35
N SER A 536 7.31 -3.60 -32.66
CA SER A 536 7.50 -2.30 -32.02
C SER A 536 6.35 -1.32 -32.30
N ALA A 537 5.80 -1.34 -33.52
CA ALA A 537 4.61 -0.58 -33.89
C ALA A 537 3.38 -1.03 -33.10
N ALA A 538 3.16 -2.35 -32.97
CA ALA A 538 2.07 -2.91 -32.17
C ALA A 538 2.17 -2.51 -30.68
N TYR A 539 3.38 -2.54 -30.10
CA TYR A 539 3.62 -2.02 -28.74
C TYR A 539 3.25 -0.55 -28.62
N SER A 540 3.72 0.27 -29.56
CA SER A 540 3.50 1.71 -29.54
C SER A 540 2.02 2.07 -29.54
N GLN A 541 1.23 1.43 -30.40
CA GLN A 541 -0.19 1.71 -30.52
C GLN A 541 -0.97 1.23 -29.29
N THR A 542 -0.71 0.02 -28.81
CA THR A 542 -1.35 -0.52 -27.60
C THR A 542 -1.03 0.33 -26.37
N GLN A 543 0.24 0.72 -26.19
CA GLN A 543 0.65 1.59 -25.08
C GLN A 543 -0.01 2.99 -25.17
N ARG A 544 -0.22 3.51 -26.39
CA ARG A 544 -0.92 4.78 -26.57
C ARG A 544 -2.35 4.73 -26.02
N TYR A 545 -3.11 3.67 -26.26
CA TYR A 545 -4.46 3.50 -25.70
C TYR A 545 -4.42 3.44 -24.16
N MET A 546 -3.47 2.71 -23.60
CA MET A 546 -3.26 2.62 -22.15
C MET A 546 -2.94 3.98 -21.54
N LEU A 547 -2.06 4.77 -22.16
CA LEU A 547 -1.67 6.09 -21.66
C LEU A 547 -2.82 7.11 -21.71
N ILE A 548 -3.62 7.09 -22.78
CA ILE A 548 -4.82 7.96 -22.87
C ILE A 548 -5.80 7.63 -21.73
N THR A 549 -6.10 6.35 -21.53
CA THR A 549 -6.96 5.91 -20.42
C THR A 549 -6.41 6.32 -19.06
N SER A 550 -5.10 6.18 -18.87
CA SER A 550 -4.40 6.58 -17.65
C SER A 550 -4.55 8.09 -17.36
N VAL A 551 -4.36 8.95 -18.37
CA VAL A 551 -4.52 10.41 -18.24
C VAL A 551 -5.97 10.78 -17.87
N CYS A 552 -6.98 10.16 -18.50
CA CYS A 552 -8.38 10.40 -18.18
C CYS A 552 -8.68 10.12 -16.69
N LEU A 553 -8.16 9.00 -16.16
CA LEU A 553 -8.34 8.68 -14.74
C LEU A 553 -7.62 9.66 -13.81
N LEU A 554 -6.43 10.13 -14.19
CA LEU A 554 -5.69 11.15 -13.41
C LEU A 554 -6.44 12.46 -13.31
N VAL A 555 -7.09 12.90 -14.39
CA VAL A 555 -7.91 14.14 -14.39
C VAL A 555 -9.06 14.03 -13.41
N VAL A 556 -9.74 12.87 -13.36
CA VAL A 556 -10.81 12.62 -12.37
C VAL A 556 -10.24 12.63 -10.95
N GLY A 557 -9.13 11.93 -10.71
CA GLY A 557 -8.43 11.93 -9.42
C GLY A 557 -7.99 13.32 -8.97
N TRP A 558 -7.53 14.15 -9.91
CA TRP A 558 -7.20 15.56 -9.65
C TRP A 558 -8.41 16.36 -9.22
N GLY A 559 -9.54 16.20 -9.90
CA GLY A 559 -10.82 16.82 -9.51
C GLY A 559 -11.20 16.54 -8.06
N CYS A 560 -10.98 15.31 -7.57
CA CYS A 560 -11.27 14.94 -6.19
C CYS A 560 -10.44 15.71 -5.15
N THR A 561 -9.20 16.12 -5.47
CA THR A 561 -8.34 16.86 -4.51
C THR A 561 -8.84 18.28 -4.21
N TRP A 562 -9.64 18.88 -5.07
CA TRP A 562 -10.24 20.19 -4.82
C TRP A 562 -11.23 20.15 -3.65
N LEU A 563 -11.81 18.99 -3.38
CA LEU A 563 -12.74 18.77 -2.26
C LEU A 563 -12.04 18.68 -0.90
N TRP A 564 -10.70 18.53 -0.84
CA TRP A 564 -9.96 18.46 0.42
C TRP A 564 -10.04 19.77 1.19
N ARG A 565 -10.05 19.68 2.52
CA ARG A 565 -9.95 20.88 3.40
C ARG A 565 -8.51 21.35 3.49
N ASP A 566 -8.30 22.64 3.61
CA ASP A 566 -6.97 23.22 3.87
C ASP A 566 -6.68 23.23 5.38
N ILE A 567 -6.14 22.13 5.88
CA ILE A 567 -5.89 21.90 7.31
C ILE A 567 -4.46 22.34 7.66
N LYS A 568 -4.31 23.12 8.76
CA LYS A 568 -3.00 23.47 9.32
C LYS A 568 -2.54 22.41 10.30
N LEU A 569 -1.51 21.63 9.96
CA LEU A 569 -0.96 20.54 10.78
C LEU A 569 -0.40 21.02 12.14
N SER A 570 0.14 22.23 12.21
CA SER A 570 0.73 22.79 13.43
C SER A 570 -0.27 23.07 14.55
N LYS A 571 -1.58 23.11 14.24
CA LYS A 571 -2.63 23.37 15.23
C LYS A 571 -3.18 22.10 15.88
N ILE A 572 -2.80 20.92 15.37
CA ILE A 572 -3.35 19.63 15.80
C ILE A 572 -2.32 18.87 16.61
N LYS A 573 -2.65 18.57 17.87
CA LYS A 573 -1.88 17.69 18.76
C LYS A 573 -2.55 16.32 18.80
N GLN A 574 -1.96 15.31 18.18
CA GLN A 574 -2.50 13.94 18.16
C GLN A 574 -1.74 12.98 19.09
N VAL A 575 -0.49 13.23 19.43
CA VAL A 575 0.36 12.29 20.18
C VAL A 575 0.76 12.87 21.53
N SER A 576 0.62 12.06 22.59
CA SER A 576 1.12 12.32 23.93
C SER A 576 2.24 11.32 24.26
N GLY A 577 3.44 11.81 24.63
CA GLY A 577 4.59 10.97 24.97
C GLY A 577 5.91 11.47 24.35
N THR A 578 6.94 10.62 24.33
CA THR A 578 8.22 10.92 23.67
C THR A 578 8.04 10.80 22.15
N VAL A 579 8.10 11.94 21.45
CA VAL A 579 7.92 12.03 19.99
C VAL A 579 9.13 12.69 19.33
N VAL A 580 9.35 12.36 18.06
CA VAL A 580 10.34 13.01 17.19
C VAL A 580 9.72 14.21 16.51
#